data_d0bbb5dcc6d3434e905f4fbaa37365ed
#
_entry.id   d0bbb5dcc6d3434e905f4fbaa37365ed
#
_cell.length_a   1.000
_cell.length_b   1.000
_cell.length_c   1.000
_cell.angle_alpha   90.00
_cell.angle_beta   90.00
_cell.angle_gamma   90.00
#
_symmetry.space_group_name_H-M   'P 1'
#
loop_
_entity.id
_entity.type
_entity.pdbx_description
1 polymer ?
#
loop_
_entity_poly.entity_id
_entity_poly.type
_entity_poly.pdbx_seq_one_letter_code
_entity_poly.pdbx_strand_id
1 'polypeptide(L)'
;MEQSCYKCGRLIEEGRPFCPHCAAPQIRVVSSEPVPAAGPLAEAAALAHLPSALPASETVPVLAVPMHWSHAVRPCALAAFVGSLLMTLGLHPLVAMLVVGFLGVVFYRQGRPGVSLTAGAGAKLGALSGLLWFAMSSILQAGVVLVLHKGAEIRQGLITMIDQAAARTSDPQALAVFERFKTPDGIEFLMVAGLIVGFLASVAFGAVGGALGGSVLGRRNPR
;
A
#
# COMPACT_ATOMS: atom_id res chain seq x y z
N MET A 1 24.30 -11.30 -41.89
CA MET A 1 25.33 -12.20 -41.41
C MET A 1 24.66 -13.17 -40.42
N GLU A 2 25.13 -14.42 -40.32
CA GLU A 2 24.58 -15.39 -39.37
C GLU A 2 25.51 -15.50 -38.17
N GLN A 3 24.93 -15.56 -36.96
CA GLN A 3 25.68 -15.77 -35.73
C GLN A 3 25.17 -17.01 -34.99
N SER A 4 26.02 -17.69 -34.25
CA SER A 4 25.61 -18.85 -33.43
C SER A 4 25.01 -18.38 -32.10
N CYS A 5 23.88 -18.98 -31.73
CA CYS A 5 23.28 -18.75 -30.41
C CYS A 5 24.20 -19.24 -29.29
N TYR A 6 24.52 -18.42 -28.31
CA TYR A 6 25.41 -18.78 -27.21
C TYR A 6 24.88 -19.94 -26.32
N LYS A 7 23.54 -20.16 -26.30
CA LYS A 7 22.93 -21.19 -25.46
C LYS A 7 22.68 -22.52 -26.16
N CYS A 8 22.23 -22.51 -27.42
CA CYS A 8 21.87 -23.74 -28.13
C CYS A 8 22.75 -24.02 -29.36
N GLY A 9 23.71 -23.15 -29.73
CA GLY A 9 24.64 -23.33 -30.83
C GLY A 9 24.04 -23.20 -32.23
N ARG A 10 22.73 -23.03 -32.40
CA ARG A 10 22.11 -22.92 -33.73
C ARG A 10 22.35 -21.55 -34.33
N LEU A 11 22.50 -21.51 -35.66
CA LEU A 11 22.64 -20.29 -36.43
C LEU A 11 21.35 -19.49 -36.41
N ILE A 12 21.48 -18.17 -36.14
CA ILE A 12 20.41 -17.19 -36.09
C ILE A 12 20.83 -15.94 -36.86
N GLU A 13 19.87 -15.19 -37.38
CA GLU A 13 20.12 -13.90 -38.04
C GLU A 13 20.67 -12.89 -37.03
N GLU A 14 21.72 -12.17 -37.42
CA GLU A 14 22.33 -11.10 -36.63
C GLU A 14 21.29 -9.99 -36.37
N GLY A 15 21.25 -9.49 -35.12
CA GLY A 15 20.33 -8.43 -34.71
C GLY A 15 19.01 -8.90 -34.12
N ARG A 16 18.73 -10.20 -34.07
CA ARG A 16 17.54 -10.69 -33.34
C ARG A 16 17.77 -10.65 -31.83
N PRO A 17 16.85 -9.99 -31.05
CA PRO A 17 17.02 -9.87 -29.62
C PRO A 17 16.87 -11.21 -28.87
N PHE A 18 16.17 -12.19 -29.44
CA PHE A 18 15.97 -13.53 -28.87
C PHE A 18 16.17 -14.64 -29.89
N CYS A 19 16.73 -15.76 -29.44
CA CYS A 19 16.88 -16.95 -30.29
C CYS A 19 15.51 -17.60 -30.57
N PRO A 20 15.13 -17.87 -31.85
CA PRO A 20 13.84 -18.48 -32.17
C PRO A 20 13.75 -19.99 -31.73
N HIS A 21 14.86 -20.63 -31.42
CA HIS A 21 14.90 -22.03 -31.04
C HIS A 21 14.86 -22.29 -29.56
N CYS A 22 15.47 -21.41 -28.73
CA CYS A 22 15.58 -21.62 -27.28
C CYS A 22 15.15 -20.40 -26.45
N ALA A 23 14.64 -19.36 -27.10
CA ALA A 23 14.21 -18.08 -26.49
C ALA A 23 15.28 -17.36 -25.63
N ALA A 24 16.56 -17.73 -25.78
CA ALA A 24 17.63 -17.05 -25.04
C ALA A 24 17.86 -15.63 -25.59
N PRO A 25 18.03 -14.58 -24.74
CA PRO A 25 18.34 -13.24 -25.18
C PRO A 25 19.72 -13.19 -25.85
N GLN A 26 19.86 -12.49 -26.98
CA GLN A 26 21.10 -12.38 -27.77
C GLN A 26 21.77 -11.00 -27.62
N ILE A 27 21.37 -10.22 -26.62
CA ILE A 27 21.94 -8.89 -26.36
C ILE A 27 23.34 -9.08 -25.77
N ARG A 28 24.37 -8.69 -26.52
CA ARG A 28 25.73 -8.57 -26.00
C ARG A 28 25.88 -7.22 -25.33
N VAL A 29 26.04 -7.22 -24.01
CA VAL A 29 26.50 -6.05 -23.29
C VAL A 29 28.00 -5.94 -23.62
N VAL A 30 28.38 -4.96 -24.43
CA VAL A 30 29.79 -4.63 -24.64
C VAL A 30 30.27 -4.04 -23.31
N SER A 31 30.90 -4.86 -22.48
CA SER A 31 31.69 -4.35 -21.35
C SER A 31 32.80 -3.52 -21.99
N SER A 32 32.81 -2.20 -21.74
CA SER A 32 33.92 -1.33 -22.08
C SER A 32 35.21 -2.00 -21.53
N GLU A 33 36.07 -2.46 -22.41
CA GLU A 33 37.39 -2.95 -22.04
C GLU A 33 38.10 -1.94 -21.17
N PRO A 34 38.80 -2.35 -20.11
CA PRO A 34 39.60 -1.43 -19.32
C PRO A 34 40.67 -0.84 -20.23
N VAL A 35 40.70 0.50 -20.37
CA VAL A 35 41.72 1.24 -21.03
C VAL A 35 43.07 0.81 -20.46
N PRO A 36 44.06 0.39 -21.29
CA PRO A 36 45.37 -0.03 -20.80
C PRO A 36 46.00 1.09 -20.00
N ALA A 37 46.49 0.76 -18.81
CA ALA A 37 47.08 1.69 -17.85
C ALA A 37 48.20 2.50 -18.53
N ALA A 38 47.97 3.81 -18.70
CA ALA A 38 49.03 4.75 -19.04
C ALA A 38 50.02 4.81 -17.89
N GLY A 39 51.33 4.76 -18.19
CA GLY A 39 52.41 4.63 -17.23
C GLY A 39 52.51 5.77 -16.21
N PRO A 40 53.42 5.65 -15.21
CA PRO A 40 53.42 6.43 -13.97
C PRO A 40 53.67 7.94 -14.08
N LEU A 41 53.88 8.49 -15.25
CA LEU A 41 54.05 9.94 -15.51
C LEU A 41 52.73 10.67 -15.81
N ALA A 42 51.63 9.96 -16.12
CA ALA A 42 50.31 10.56 -16.37
C ALA A 42 49.47 10.75 -15.08
N GLU A 43 49.85 10.08 -14.00
CA GLU A 43 49.09 10.07 -12.73
C GLU A 43 49.24 11.39 -11.95
N ALA A 44 50.39 12.07 -12.07
CA ALA A 44 50.63 13.35 -11.39
C ALA A 44 49.88 14.54 -12.02
N ALA A 45 49.53 14.45 -13.30
CA ALA A 45 48.76 15.50 -13.99
C ALA A 45 47.25 15.34 -13.86
N ALA A 46 46.76 14.10 -13.59
CA ALA A 46 45.34 13.80 -13.43
C ALA A 46 44.76 14.24 -12.08
N LEU A 47 45.62 14.35 -11.05
CA LEU A 47 45.19 14.75 -9.69
C LEU A 47 44.94 16.27 -9.55
N ALA A 48 45.40 17.09 -10.49
CA ALA A 48 45.21 18.54 -10.44
C ALA A 48 43.89 19.04 -11.04
N HIS A 49 43.09 18.17 -11.66
CA HIS A 49 41.84 18.51 -12.35
C HIS A 49 40.66 17.64 -11.88
N LEU A 50 40.59 17.33 -10.57
CA LEU A 50 39.38 16.81 -9.99
C LEU A 50 38.37 17.96 -9.81
N PRO A 51 37.31 18.03 -10.65
CA PRO A 51 36.18 18.87 -10.29
C PRO A 51 35.58 18.26 -9.01
N SER A 52 35.58 19.06 -7.94
CA SER A 52 34.99 18.73 -6.60
C SER A 52 33.46 18.71 -6.63
N ALA A 53 32.88 18.08 -7.63
CA ALA A 53 31.47 17.72 -7.70
C ALA A 53 31.40 16.21 -7.74
N LEU A 54 31.28 15.61 -6.55
CA LEU A 54 30.66 14.28 -6.47
C LEU A 54 29.34 14.36 -7.25
N PRO A 55 29.15 13.56 -8.30
CA PRO A 55 27.84 13.51 -8.92
C PRO A 55 26.87 13.13 -7.81
N ALA A 56 25.93 14.04 -7.52
CA ALA A 56 24.77 13.72 -6.70
C ALA A 56 24.27 12.38 -7.24
N SER A 57 24.23 11.37 -6.37
CA SER A 57 23.77 10.03 -6.74
C SER A 57 22.48 10.22 -7.55
N GLU A 58 22.58 10.11 -8.88
CA GLU A 58 21.40 9.98 -9.71
C GLU A 58 20.66 8.77 -9.13
N THR A 59 19.64 9.06 -8.36
CA THR A 59 18.67 8.06 -7.95
C THR A 59 18.06 7.55 -9.24
N VAL A 60 18.66 6.47 -9.77
CA VAL A 60 18.09 5.73 -10.89
C VAL A 60 16.62 5.54 -10.51
N PRO A 61 15.68 6.11 -11.28
CA PRO A 61 14.28 5.94 -10.94
C PRO A 61 14.01 4.45 -10.96
N VAL A 62 13.80 3.88 -9.77
CA VAL A 62 13.36 2.48 -9.65
C VAL A 62 12.07 2.43 -10.46
N LEU A 63 12.15 1.87 -11.67
CA LEU A 63 11.01 1.70 -12.56
C LEU A 63 9.92 1.05 -11.72
N ALA A 64 8.93 1.85 -11.34
CA ALA A 64 7.80 1.39 -10.56
C ALA A 64 7.10 0.33 -11.41
N VAL A 65 7.32 -0.93 -11.09
CA VAL A 65 6.65 -2.05 -11.78
C VAL A 65 5.16 -1.76 -11.73
N PRO A 66 4.47 -1.66 -12.88
CA PRO A 66 3.05 -1.33 -12.91
C PRO A 66 2.30 -2.34 -12.06
N MET A 67 1.62 -1.83 -11.03
CA MET A 67 0.86 -2.66 -10.10
C MET A 67 -0.37 -3.24 -10.83
N HIS A 68 -0.38 -4.54 -11.05
CA HIS A 68 -1.54 -5.22 -11.63
C HIS A 68 -2.65 -5.33 -10.57
N TRP A 69 -3.63 -4.44 -10.66
CA TRP A 69 -4.75 -4.33 -9.73
C TRP A 69 -5.55 -5.64 -9.55
N SER A 70 -5.69 -6.43 -10.62
CA SER A 70 -6.38 -7.72 -10.59
C SER A 70 -5.78 -8.71 -9.58
N HIS A 71 -4.47 -8.62 -9.35
CA HIS A 71 -3.77 -9.48 -8.39
C HIS A 71 -3.70 -8.88 -6.98
N ALA A 72 -4.03 -7.61 -6.81
CA ALA A 72 -4.04 -6.93 -5.51
C ALA A 72 -5.34 -7.17 -4.72
N VAL A 73 -6.46 -7.34 -5.41
CA VAL A 73 -7.79 -7.45 -4.77
C VAL A 73 -7.89 -8.64 -3.83
N ARG A 74 -7.44 -9.83 -4.24
CA ARG A 74 -7.53 -11.05 -3.41
C ARG A 74 -6.78 -10.94 -2.08
N PRO A 75 -5.48 -10.58 -2.04
CA PRO A 75 -4.76 -10.43 -0.78
C PRO A 75 -5.33 -9.29 0.08
N CYS A 76 -5.78 -8.20 -0.51
CA CYS A 76 -6.43 -7.11 0.23
C CYS A 76 -7.77 -7.53 0.83
N ALA A 77 -8.57 -8.34 0.11
CA ALA A 77 -9.81 -8.89 0.62
C ALA A 77 -9.58 -9.89 1.79
N LEU A 78 -8.56 -10.72 1.70
CA LEU A 78 -8.15 -11.59 2.81
C LEU A 78 -7.72 -10.78 4.03
N ALA A 79 -6.93 -9.71 3.84
CA ALA A 79 -6.55 -8.81 4.92
C ALA A 79 -7.77 -8.14 5.57
N ALA A 80 -8.73 -7.71 4.76
CA ALA A 80 -9.99 -7.13 5.23
C ALA A 80 -10.81 -8.14 6.04
N PHE A 81 -10.90 -9.38 5.59
CA PHE A 81 -11.59 -10.46 6.31
C PHE A 81 -10.94 -10.75 7.67
N VAL A 82 -9.61 -10.90 7.69
CA VAL A 82 -8.86 -11.11 8.94
C VAL A 82 -9.04 -9.92 9.89
N GLY A 83 -9.01 -8.69 9.38
CA GLY A 83 -9.27 -7.49 10.18
C GLY A 83 -10.66 -7.47 10.80
N SER A 84 -11.68 -7.90 10.06
CA SER A 84 -13.05 -8.01 10.58
C SER A 84 -13.14 -9.06 11.70
N LEU A 85 -12.43 -10.18 11.55
CA LEU A 85 -12.36 -11.21 12.61
C LEU A 85 -11.63 -10.69 13.86
N LEU A 86 -10.53 -9.97 13.70
CA LEU A 86 -9.81 -9.36 14.83
C LEU A 86 -10.67 -8.33 15.58
N MET A 87 -11.51 -7.60 14.84
CA MET A 87 -12.44 -6.66 15.47
C MET A 87 -13.51 -7.36 16.31
N THR A 88 -14.01 -8.53 15.88
CA THR A 88 -14.95 -9.35 16.71
C THR A 88 -14.29 -9.90 17.97
N LEU A 89 -12.97 -10.06 17.96
CA LEU A 89 -12.16 -10.46 19.12
C LEU A 89 -11.85 -9.30 20.08
N GLY A 90 -12.39 -8.09 19.83
CA GLY A 90 -12.25 -6.93 20.71
C GLY A 90 -11.03 -6.04 20.41
N LEU A 91 -10.38 -6.19 19.27
CA LEU A 91 -9.29 -5.30 18.89
C LEU A 91 -9.83 -3.88 18.65
N HIS A 92 -9.11 -2.87 19.17
CA HIS A 92 -9.50 -1.47 19.00
C HIS A 92 -9.57 -1.09 17.51
N PRO A 93 -10.62 -0.40 17.03
CA PRO A 93 -10.86 -0.13 15.60
C PRO A 93 -9.67 0.50 14.87
N LEU A 94 -9.03 1.50 15.48
CA LEU A 94 -7.88 2.18 14.87
C LEU A 94 -6.69 1.23 14.66
N VAL A 95 -6.46 0.33 15.61
CA VAL A 95 -5.39 -0.68 15.49
C VAL A 95 -5.75 -1.69 14.41
N ALA A 96 -7.01 -2.12 14.36
CA ALA A 96 -7.49 -3.02 13.31
C ALA A 96 -7.28 -2.44 11.91
N MET A 97 -7.57 -1.15 11.69
CA MET A 97 -7.36 -0.46 10.42
C MET A 97 -5.89 -0.46 9.99
N LEU A 98 -4.96 -0.18 10.91
CA LEU A 98 -3.52 -0.24 10.66
C LEU A 98 -3.06 -1.66 10.30
N VAL A 99 -3.52 -2.64 11.07
CA VAL A 99 -3.20 -4.06 10.86
C VAL A 99 -3.71 -4.54 9.51
N VAL A 100 -4.93 -4.18 9.12
CA VAL A 100 -5.50 -4.53 7.80
C VAL A 100 -4.63 -4.01 6.67
N GLY A 101 -4.18 -2.74 6.74
CA GLY A 101 -3.29 -2.17 5.75
C GLY A 101 -1.94 -2.88 5.67
N PHE A 102 -1.36 -3.21 6.81
CA PHE A 102 -0.10 -3.96 6.90
C PHE A 102 -0.25 -5.39 6.34
N LEU A 103 -1.29 -6.12 6.74
CA LEU A 103 -1.58 -7.48 6.27
C LEU A 103 -1.81 -7.52 4.76
N GLY A 104 -2.45 -6.51 4.18
CA GLY A 104 -2.61 -6.40 2.72
C GLY A 104 -1.27 -6.47 1.99
N VAL A 105 -0.24 -5.78 2.50
CA VAL A 105 1.12 -5.84 1.97
C VAL A 105 1.77 -7.20 2.19
N VAL A 106 1.61 -7.78 3.38
CA VAL A 106 2.15 -9.12 3.71
C VAL A 106 1.59 -10.18 2.77
N PHE A 107 0.27 -10.24 2.62
CA PHE A 107 -0.40 -11.23 1.77
C PHE A 107 -0.08 -11.02 0.27
N TYR A 108 0.03 -9.77 -0.16
CA TYR A 108 0.46 -9.47 -1.53
C TYR A 108 1.87 -10.00 -1.81
N ARG A 109 2.80 -9.83 -0.86
CA ARG A 109 4.16 -10.35 -0.96
C ARG A 109 4.24 -11.87 -0.93
N GLN A 110 3.44 -12.52 -0.08
CA GLN A 110 3.37 -13.99 -0.04
C GLN A 110 2.96 -14.58 -1.38
N GLY A 111 2.04 -13.93 -2.09
CA GLY A 111 1.61 -14.33 -3.43
C GLY A 111 2.63 -14.04 -4.54
N ARG A 112 3.65 -13.20 -4.27
CA ARG A 112 4.67 -12.77 -5.24
C ARG A 112 6.04 -12.62 -4.59
N PRO A 113 6.75 -13.72 -4.34
CA PRO A 113 8.11 -13.69 -3.82
C PRO A 113 9.04 -12.99 -4.82
N GLY A 114 9.83 -12.02 -4.35
CA GLY A 114 10.79 -11.27 -5.18
C GLY A 114 10.38 -9.88 -5.61
N VAL A 115 9.14 -9.43 -5.35
CA VAL A 115 8.72 -8.04 -5.62
C VAL A 115 9.18 -7.14 -4.47
N SER A 116 10.03 -6.16 -4.78
CA SER A 116 10.37 -5.08 -3.85
C SER A 116 9.24 -4.05 -3.83
N LEU A 117 8.56 -3.92 -2.70
CA LEU A 117 7.51 -2.92 -2.52
C LEU A 117 8.11 -1.65 -1.90
N THR A 118 7.90 -0.53 -2.56
CA THR A 118 8.17 0.79 -1.99
C THR A 118 7.09 1.16 -0.95
N ALA A 119 7.38 2.09 -0.03
CA ALA A 119 6.39 2.60 0.91
C ALA A 119 5.13 3.15 0.20
N GLY A 120 5.32 3.82 -0.96
CA GLY A 120 4.20 4.33 -1.76
C GLY A 120 3.33 3.24 -2.37
N ALA A 121 3.92 2.14 -2.85
CA ALA A 121 3.16 0.98 -3.33
C ALA A 121 2.43 0.28 -2.17
N GLY A 122 3.09 0.18 -1.01
CA GLY A 122 2.48 -0.32 0.23
C GLY A 122 1.28 0.52 0.67
N ALA A 123 1.40 1.87 0.62
CA ALA A 123 0.30 2.78 0.94
C ALA A 123 -0.93 2.56 0.05
N LYS A 124 -0.73 2.38 -1.27
CA LYS A 124 -1.83 2.09 -2.21
C LYS A 124 -2.52 0.75 -1.90
N LEU A 125 -1.75 -0.30 -1.59
CA LEU A 125 -2.29 -1.59 -1.18
C LEU A 125 -3.05 -1.49 0.15
N GLY A 126 -2.49 -0.77 1.11
CA GLY A 126 -3.14 -0.53 2.39
C GLY A 126 -4.43 0.27 2.28
N ALA A 127 -4.46 1.33 1.44
CA ALA A 127 -5.67 2.08 1.13
C ALA A 127 -6.75 1.19 0.51
N LEU A 128 -6.40 0.32 -0.44
CA LEU A 128 -7.31 -0.65 -1.03
C LEU A 128 -7.84 -1.64 0.02
N SER A 129 -6.97 -2.14 0.90
CA SER A 129 -7.37 -3.03 1.99
C SER A 129 -8.34 -2.34 2.96
N GLY A 130 -8.07 -1.08 3.32
CA GLY A 130 -8.96 -0.26 4.16
C GLY A 130 -10.32 0.00 3.52
N LEU A 131 -10.34 0.29 2.21
CA LEU A 131 -11.57 0.44 1.41
C LEU A 131 -12.41 -0.85 1.43
N LEU A 132 -11.79 -1.99 1.14
CA LEU A 132 -12.47 -3.28 1.12
C LEU A 132 -12.98 -3.68 2.52
N TRP A 133 -12.19 -3.41 3.56
CA TRP A 133 -12.59 -3.65 4.94
C TRP A 133 -13.80 -2.80 5.33
N PHE A 134 -13.79 -1.49 4.97
CA PHE A 134 -14.93 -0.61 5.23
C PHE A 134 -16.19 -1.08 4.49
N ALA A 135 -16.07 -1.41 3.20
CA ALA A 135 -17.21 -1.89 2.41
C ALA A 135 -17.80 -3.18 3.00
N MET A 136 -16.95 -4.15 3.34
CA MET A 136 -17.38 -5.41 3.92
C MET A 136 -18.02 -5.21 5.30
N SER A 137 -17.42 -4.39 6.16
CA SER A 137 -17.96 -4.07 7.48
C SER A 137 -19.29 -3.33 7.37
N SER A 138 -19.43 -2.40 6.44
CA SER A 138 -20.69 -1.67 6.22
C SER A 138 -21.80 -2.58 5.73
N ILE A 139 -21.53 -3.52 4.82
CA ILE A 139 -22.49 -4.51 4.35
C ILE A 139 -22.92 -5.44 5.50
N LEU A 140 -21.98 -5.92 6.31
CA LEU A 140 -22.28 -6.77 7.45
C LEU A 140 -23.15 -6.03 8.49
N GLN A 141 -22.77 -4.79 8.82
CA GLN A 141 -23.56 -3.95 9.74
C GLN A 141 -24.97 -3.68 9.20
N ALA A 142 -25.10 -3.31 7.93
CA ALA A 142 -26.40 -3.12 7.31
C ALA A 142 -27.22 -4.42 7.35
N GLY A 143 -26.62 -5.57 7.07
CA GLY A 143 -27.27 -6.87 7.17
C GLY A 143 -27.76 -7.18 8.61
N VAL A 144 -26.92 -6.93 9.62
CA VAL A 144 -27.30 -7.11 11.02
C VAL A 144 -28.46 -6.19 11.39
N VAL A 145 -28.43 -4.93 10.98
CA VAL A 145 -29.50 -3.97 11.27
C VAL A 145 -30.83 -4.40 10.62
N LEU A 146 -30.79 -4.80 9.36
CA LEU A 146 -31.97 -5.18 8.61
C LEU A 146 -32.55 -6.53 9.07
N VAL A 147 -31.70 -7.55 9.23
CA VAL A 147 -32.16 -8.91 9.57
C VAL A 147 -32.58 -9.04 11.05
N LEU A 148 -31.83 -8.41 11.96
CA LEU A 148 -32.10 -8.48 13.40
C LEU A 148 -32.97 -7.32 13.89
N HIS A 149 -33.43 -6.44 13.02
CA HIS A 149 -34.29 -5.27 13.34
C HIS A 149 -33.69 -4.39 14.45
N LYS A 150 -32.35 -4.30 14.53
CA LYS A 150 -31.61 -3.60 15.58
C LYS A 150 -31.50 -2.08 15.39
N GLY A 151 -32.24 -1.50 14.47
CA GLY A 151 -32.21 -0.06 14.20
C GLY A 151 -32.55 0.79 15.43
N ALA A 152 -33.50 0.35 16.26
CA ALA A 152 -33.86 1.02 17.50
C ALA A 152 -32.72 1.00 18.54
N GLU A 153 -32.01 -0.13 18.69
CA GLU A 153 -30.87 -0.25 19.60
C GLU A 153 -29.72 0.67 19.21
N ILE A 154 -29.43 0.78 17.90
CA ILE A 154 -28.38 1.67 17.41
C ILE A 154 -28.73 3.12 17.68
N ARG A 155 -29.99 3.52 17.43
CA ARG A 155 -30.48 4.86 17.73
C ARG A 155 -30.35 5.18 19.21
N GLN A 156 -30.76 4.27 20.08
CA GLN A 156 -30.63 4.40 21.53
C GLN A 156 -29.18 4.55 21.96
N GLY A 157 -28.27 3.73 21.38
CA GLY A 157 -26.83 3.82 21.64
C GLY A 157 -26.25 5.20 21.25
N LEU A 158 -26.65 5.76 20.10
CA LEU A 158 -26.25 7.10 19.67
C LEU A 158 -26.74 8.17 20.65
N ILE A 159 -28.02 8.11 21.08
CA ILE A 159 -28.58 9.05 22.06
C ILE A 159 -27.78 8.97 23.36
N THR A 160 -27.49 7.78 23.85
CA THR A 160 -26.69 7.57 25.07
C THR A 160 -25.28 8.18 24.95
N MET A 161 -24.63 8.05 23.78
CA MET A 161 -23.33 8.68 23.53
C MET A 161 -23.42 10.21 23.53
N ILE A 162 -24.49 10.78 22.94
CA ILE A 162 -24.73 12.22 22.95
C ILE A 162 -24.94 12.70 24.38
N ASP A 163 -25.74 11.98 25.21
CA ASP A 163 -25.97 12.32 26.62
C ASP A 163 -24.68 12.30 27.43
N GLN A 164 -23.84 11.27 27.23
CA GLN A 164 -22.53 11.19 27.88
C GLN A 164 -21.59 12.33 27.47
N ALA A 165 -21.63 12.75 26.21
CA ALA A 165 -20.85 13.89 25.74
C ALA A 165 -21.38 15.20 26.31
N ALA A 166 -22.70 15.39 26.35
CA ALA A 166 -23.35 16.53 26.94
C ALA A 166 -23.06 16.66 28.45
N ALA A 167 -23.01 15.56 29.17
CA ALA A 167 -22.69 15.57 30.60
C ALA A 167 -21.25 16.02 30.93
N ARG A 168 -20.37 16.11 29.93
CA ARG A 168 -18.97 16.56 30.09
C ARG A 168 -18.78 18.07 29.84
N THR A 169 -19.81 18.77 29.44
CA THR A 169 -19.75 20.20 29.17
C THR A 169 -20.80 21.00 29.98
N SER A 170 -20.45 22.19 30.39
CA SER A 170 -21.36 23.14 31.02
C SER A 170 -21.70 24.33 30.10
N ASP A 171 -21.21 24.31 28.86
CA ASP A 171 -21.46 25.36 27.89
C ASP A 171 -22.90 25.32 27.35
N PRO A 172 -23.73 26.33 27.55
CA PRO A 172 -25.12 26.34 27.08
C PRO A 172 -25.24 26.21 25.56
N GLN A 173 -24.27 26.73 24.79
CA GLN A 173 -24.28 26.65 23.33
C GLN A 173 -24.00 25.23 22.88
N ALA A 174 -23.02 24.56 23.50
CA ALA A 174 -22.72 23.16 23.22
C ALA A 174 -23.92 22.25 23.58
N LEU A 175 -24.58 22.48 24.70
CA LEU A 175 -25.77 21.73 25.10
C LEU A 175 -26.92 21.89 24.10
N ALA A 176 -27.15 23.07 23.55
CA ALA A 176 -28.17 23.29 22.51
C ALA A 176 -27.85 22.52 21.22
N VAL A 177 -26.58 22.39 20.87
CA VAL A 177 -26.14 21.59 19.72
C VAL A 177 -26.37 20.07 19.97
N PHE A 178 -26.07 19.57 21.17
CA PHE A 178 -26.32 18.18 21.52
C PHE A 178 -27.82 17.82 21.50
N GLU A 179 -28.69 18.74 21.98
CA GLU A 179 -30.14 18.51 21.89
C GLU A 179 -30.60 18.46 20.42
N ARG A 180 -30.04 19.27 19.55
CA ARG A 180 -30.35 19.21 18.11
C ARG A 180 -29.94 17.88 17.48
N PHE A 181 -28.84 17.27 17.92
CA PHE A 181 -28.43 15.95 17.42
C PHE A 181 -29.32 14.79 17.89
N LYS A 182 -30.13 14.97 18.92
CA LYS A 182 -31.11 13.97 19.37
C LYS A 182 -32.38 13.92 18.51
N THR A 183 -32.59 14.95 17.66
CA THR A 183 -33.72 14.95 16.72
C THR A 183 -33.56 13.87 15.66
N PRO A 184 -34.62 13.41 15.00
CA PRO A 184 -34.54 12.43 13.93
C PRO A 184 -33.54 12.84 12.83
N ASP A 185 -33.61 14.10 12.38
CA ASP A 185 -32.72 14.66 11.33
C ASP A 185 -31.26 14.74 11.84
N GLY A 186 -31.06 15.09 13.13
CA GLY A 186 -29.74 15.13 13.74
C GLY A 186 -29.08 13.76 13.85
N ILE A 187 -29.86 12.72 14.17
CA ILE A 187 -29.37 11.33 14.20
C ILE A 187 -29.01 10.86 12.81
N GLU A 188 -29.83 11.14 11.79
CA GLU A 188 -29.54 10.79 10.40
C GLU A 188 -28.25 11.48 9.92
N PHE A 189 -28.10 12.76 10.22
CA PHE A 189 -26.86 13.50 9.93
C PHE A 189 -25.64 12.86 10.60
N LEU A 190 -25.73 12.49 11.87
CA LEU A 190 -24.64 11.84 12.58
C LEU A 190 -24.29 10.46 12.00
N MET A 191 -25.28 9.70 11.55
CA MET A 191 -25.05 8.41 10.91
C MET A 191 -24.31 8.58 9.56
N VAL A 192 -24.73 9.55 8.73
CA VAL A 192 -24.07 9.84 7.45
C VAL A 192 -22.67 10.40 7.69
N ALA A 193 -22.51 11.35 8.60
CA ALA A 193 -21.22 11.93 8.96
C ALA A 193 -20.27 10.85 9.50
N GLY A 194 -20.75 9.97 10.38
CA GLY A 194 -20.00 8.84 10.91
C GLY A 194 -19.54 7.86 9.82
N LEU A 195 -20.40 7.60 8.83
CA LEU A 195 -20.06 6.77 7.68
C LEU A 195 -18.93 7.40 6.85
N ILE A 196 -19.02 8.69 6.57
CA ILE A 196 -17.98 9.43 5.81
C ILE A 196 -16.66 9.45 6.58
N VAL A 197 -16.69 9.81 7.85
CA VAL A 197 -15.50 9.84 8.71
C VAL A 197 -14.88 8.44 8.84
N GLY A 198 -15.70 7.43 9.06
CA GLY A 198 -15.26 6.03 9.12
C GLY A 198 -14.61 5.56 7.81
N PHE A 199 -15.18 5.95 6.66
CA PHE A 199 -14.60 5.67 5.35
C PHE A 199 -13.23 6.33 5.20
N LEU A 200 -13.14 7.63 5.43
CA LEU A 200 -11.88 8.38 5.32
C LEU A 200 -10.82 7.84 6.29
N ALA A 201 -11.21 7.55 7.51
CA ALA A 201 -10.32 6.96 8.50
C ALA A 201 -9.80 5.59 8.05
N SER A 202 -10.67 4.68 7.58
CA SER A 202 -10.26 3.34 7.16
C SER A 202 -9.28 3.38 5.99
N VAL A 203 -9.48 4.28 5.01
CA VAL A 203 -8.56 4.45 3.89
C VAL A 203 -7.23 5.08 4.36
N ALA A 204 -7.28 6.11 5.20
CA ALA A 204 -6.08 6.80 5.69
C ALA A 204 -5.22 5.88 6.58
N PHE A 205 -5.81 5.27 7.61
CA PHE A 205 -5.08 4.36 8.50
C PHE A 205 -4.64 3.09 7.78
N GLY A 206 -5.45 2.58 6.86
CA GLY A 206 -5.06 1.49 5.97
C GLY A 206 -3.83 1.86 5.13
N ALA A 207 -3.80 3.06 4.53
CA ALA A 207 -2.65 3.54 3.77
C ALA A 207 -1.39 3.66 4.63
N VAL A 208 -1.50 4.19 5.86
CA VAL A 208 -0.38 4.28 6.81
C VAL A 208 0.13 2.89 7.18
N GLY A 209 -0.77 1.96 7.53
CA GLY A 209 -0.40 0.57 7.81
C GLY A 209 0.30 -0.11 6.64
N GLY A 210 -0.20 0.11 5.43
CA GLY A 210 0.41 -0.39 4.20
C GLY A 210 1.77 0.24 3.89
N ALA A 211 1.95 1.56 4.12
CA ALA A 211 3.23 2.23 3.98
C ALA A 211 4.29 1.66 4.94
N LEU A 212 3.89 1.44 6.20
CA LEU A 212 4.74 0.77 7.20
C LEU A 212 5.13 -0.65 6.74
N GLY A 213 4.15 -1.43 6.26
CA GLY A 213 4.42 -2.76 5.69
C GLY A 213 5.40 -2.71 4.53
N GLY A 214 5.22 -1.78 3.59
CA GLY A 214 6.11 -1.58 2.45
C GLY A 214 7.53 -1.19 2.86
N SER A 215 7.68 -0.29 3.82
CA SER A 215 8.99 0.18 4.31
C SER A 215 9.76 -0.90 5.09
N VAL A 216 9.08 -1.63 5.97
CA VAL A 216 9.69 -2.69 6.81
C VAL A 216 10.07 -3.90 5.97
N LEU A 217 9.17 -4.33 5.10
CA LEU A 217 9.37 -5.51 4.28
C LEU A 217 10.24 -5.22 3.04
N GLY A 218 10.25 -3.98 2.52
CA GLY A 218 11.09 -3.56 1.40
C GLY A 218 12.59 -3.61 1.71
N ARG A 219 12.99 -3.34 2.96
CA ARG A 219 14.39 -3.35 3.43
C ARG A 219 15.00 -4.74 3.60
N ARG A 220 14.21 -5.81 3.58
CA ARG A 220 14.68 -7.17 3.84
C ARG A 220 15.16 -7.94 2.60
N ASN A 221 15.55 -7.28 1.51
CA ASN A 221 16.15 -7.97 0.36
C ASN A 221 17.56 -7.45 0.05
N PRO A 222 18.58 -7.76 0.91
CA PRO A 222 19.97 -7.68 0.53
C PRO A 222 20.43 -9.08 0.10
N ARG A 223 20.06 -9.52 -1.12
CA ARG A 223 20.79 -10.61 -1.80
C ARG A 223 20.40 -10.68 -3.28
#